data_7f80b21c41535d66c9c2b12b32d35992
#
_entry.id   7f80b21c41535d66c9c2b12b32d35992
#
_cell.length_a   1.000
_cell.length_b   1.000
_cell.length_c   1.000
_cell.angle_alpha   90.00
_cell.angle_beta   90.00
_cell.angle_gamma   90.00
#
_symmetry.space_group_name_H-M   'P 1'
#
loop_
_entity.id
_entity.type
_entity.pdbx_description
1 polymer ?
#
loop_
_entity_poly.entity_id
_entity_poly.type
_entity_poly.pdbx_seq_one_letter_code
_entity_poly.pdbx_strand_id
1 'polypeptide(L)'
;MIHEEKKVAKIVEELTMYFFAVGADKMESSIERRDNQVVISFCSNYLAEYREKLGSLEHYLNEPHNSGVEDIYWELAGSGDPGETSQLLLIGMMVDKAEIRFEGDLVKLVLYKELLVR
;
A
#
# COMPACT_ATOMS: atom_id res chain seq x y z
N MET A 1 -2.32 -7.51 -18.68
CA MET A 1 -3.55 -6.75 -18.56
C MET A 1 -3.33 -5.37 -18.06
N ILE A 2 -3.87 -4.43 -18.76
CA ILE A 2 -3.70 -3.01 -18.44
C ILE A 2 -4.20 -2.66 -17.05
N HIS A 3 -5.34 -3.24 -16.66
CA HIS A 3 -5.93 -2.91 -15.35
C HIS A 3 -5.04 -3.34 -14.18
N GLU A 4 -4.41 -4.49 -14.30
CA GLU A 4 -3.55 -4.98 -13.22
C GLU A 4 -2.28 -4.13 -13.10
N GLU A 5 -1.73 -3.72 -14.23
CA GLU A 5 -0.56 -2.85 -14.21
C GLU A 5 -0.87 -1.48 -13.64
N LYS A 6 -2.06 -0.95 -13.94
CA LYS A 6 -2.49 0.32 -13.37
C LYS A 6 -2.69 0.21 -11.86
N LYS A 7 -3.18 -0.94 -11.38
CA LYS A 7 -3.31 -1.16 -9.95
C LYS A 7 -1.96 -1.15 -9.25
N VAL A 8 -0.94 -1.76 -9.88
CA VAL A 8 0.41 -1.73 -9.32
C VAL A 8 0.90 -0.29 -9.19
N ALA A 9 0.74 0.52 -10.23
CA ALA A 9 1.14 1.92 -10.20
C ALA A 9 0.37 2.69 -9.13
N LYS A 10 -0.92 2.41 -9.00
CA LYS A 10 -1.75 3.08 -8.00
C LYS A 10 -1.33 2.73 -6.58
N ILE A 11 -0.95 1.49 -6.33
CA ILE A 11 -0.45 1.07 -5.02
C ILE A 11 0.78 1.90 -4.63
N VAL A 12 1.74 2.04 -5.55
CA VAL A 12 2.95 2.81 -5.26
C VAL A 12 2.62 4.27 -5.03
N GLU A 13 1.72 4.82 -5.83
CA GLU A 13 1.29 6.20 -5.67
C GLU A 13 0.67 6.44 -4.29
N GLU A 14 -0.26 5.58 -3.89
CA GLU A 14 -0.96 5.75 -2.62
C GLU A 14 -0.02 5.56 -1.43
N LEU A 15 0.91 4.61 -1.52
CA LEU A 15 1.92 4.45 -0.47
C LEU A 15 2.79 5.69 -0.35
N THR A 16 3.21 6.25 -1.48
CA THR A 16 4.02 7.46 -1.48
C THR A 16 3.30 8.60 -0.78
N MET A 17 2.04 8.81 -1.12
CA MET A 17 1.24 9.87 -0.49
C MET A 17 1.07 9.62 1.00
N TYR A 18 0.80 8.38 1.38
CA TYR A 18 0.61 8.04 2.78
C TYR A 18 1.86 8.34 3.60
N PHE A 19 3.03 7.95 3.08
CA PHE A 19 4.27 8.14 3.83
C PHE A 19 4.70 9.61 3.90
N PHE A 20 4.40 10.40 2.88
CA PHE A 20 4.59 11.84 3.01
C PHE A 20 3.75 12.39 4.16
N ALA A 21 2.53 11.90 4.32
CA ALA A 21 1.64 12.38 5.37
C ALA A 21 2.13 12.02 6.77
N VAL A 22 2.90 10.94 6.91
CA VAL A 22 3.47 10.58 8.21
C VAL A 22 4.91 11.09 8.37
N GLY A 23 5.27 12.05 7.56
CA GLY A 23 6.51 12.80 7.74
C GLY A 23 7.75 12.17 7.15
N ALA A 24 7.59 11.25 6.19
CA ALA A 24 8.75 10.67 5.54
C ALA A 24 9.45 11.69 4.65
N ASP A 25 10.78 11.67 4.67
CA ASP A 25 11.56 12.49 3.76
C ASP A 25 12.51 11.65 2.91
N LYS A 26 12.46 10.33 3.07
CA LYS A 26 13.22 9.43 2.21
C LYS A 26 12.44 8.15 2.00
N MET A 27 12.15 7.84 0.75
CA MET A 27 11.42 6.66 0.35
C MET A 27 12.11 5.98 -0.80
N GLU A 28 12.09 4.65 -0.79
CA GLU A 28 12.61 3.84 -1.89
C GLU A 28 11.59 2.79 -2.23
N SER A 29 11.38 2.56 -3.52
CA SER A 29 10.46 1.52 -3.94
C SER A 29 11.05 0.76 -5.10
N SER A 30 10.67 -0.51 -5.21
CA SER A 30 11.03 -1.32 -6.36
C SER A 30 9.85 -2.19 -6.73
N ILE A 31 9.76 -2.51 -8.01
CA ILE A 31 8.70 -3.34 -8.54
C ILE A 31 9.38 -4.45 -9.34
N GLU A 32 9.07 -5.69 -8.98
CA GLU A 32 9.63 -6.84 -9.66
C GLU A 32 8.52 -7.75 -10.12
N ARG A 33 8.54 -8.11 -11.39
CA ARG A 33 7.57 -9.06 -11.92
C ARG A 33 8.18 -10.45 -11.94
N ARG A 34 7.49 -11.42 -11.36
CA ARG A 34 7.90 -12.81 -11.30
C ARG A 34 6.74 -13.67 -11.78
N ASP A 35 6.85 -14.20 -12.99
CA ASP A 35 5.79 -15.03 -13.56
C ASP A 35 4.44 -14.29 -13.52
N ASN A 36 3.51 -14.77 -12.74
CA ASN A 36 2.17 -14.19 -12.63
C ASN A 36 2.00 -13.32 -11.40
N GLN A 37 3.10 -12.87 -10.81
CA GLN A 37 3.06 -12.10 -9.58
C GLN A 37 3.93 -10.85 -9.69
N VAL A 38 3.49 -9.76 -9.11
CA VAL A 38 4.30 -8.56 -8.96
C VAL A 38 4.63 -8.42 -7.48
N VAL A 39 5.89 -8.19 -7.18
CA VAL A 39 6.36 -7.94 -5.82
C VAL A 39 6.75 -6.46 -5.74
N ILE A 40 6.10 -5.74 -4.86
CA ILE A 40 6.37 -4.32 -4.64
C ILE A 40 7.07 -4.19 -3.30
N SER A 41 8.29 -3.67 -3.30
CA SER A 41 9.05 -3.41 -2.08
C SER A 41 9.07 -1.91 -1.84
N PHE A 42 8.77 -1.51 -0.62
CA PHE A 42 8.70 -0.10 -0.27
C PHE A 42 9.39 0.09 1.07
N CYS A 43 10.32 1.04 1.14
CA CYS A 43 11.06 1.34 2.36
C CYS A 43 11.00 2.84 2.61
N SER A 44 10.66 3.23 3.84
CA SER A 44 10.48 4.64 4.17
C SER A 44 10.89 4.90 5.60
N ASN A 45 11.36 6.12 5.86
CA ASN A 45 11.44 6.61 7.22
C ASN A 45 10.10 7.24 7.59
N TYR A 46 9.97 7.71 8.81
CA TYR A 46 8.76 8.31 9.32
C TYR A 46 9.09 9.10 10.59
N LEU A 47 8.21 10.02 10.96
CA LEU A 47 8.37 10.72 12.23
C LEU A 47 7.97 9.80 13.38
N ALA A 48 8.76 9.83 14.45
CA ALA A 48 8.54 8.94 15.60
C ALA A 48 7.13 9.05 16.18
N GLU A 49 6.53 10.21 16.09
CA GLU A 49 5.16 10.41 16.62
C GLU A 49 4.12 9.56 15.90
N TYR A 50 4.43 9.05 14.71
CA TYR A 50 3.50 8.21 13.94
C TYR A 50 3.76 6.72 14.09
N ARG A 51 4.74 6.32 14.91
CA ARG A 51 5.10 4.91 15.05
C ARG A 51 3.93 4.04 15.47
N GLU A 52 3.13 4.53 16.40
CA GLU A 52 1.99 3.76 16.88
C GLU A 52 0.93 3.61 15.78
N LYS A 53 0.66 4.68 15.04
CA LYS A 53 -0.27 4.63 13.93
C LYS A 53 0.18 3.64 12.87
N LEU A 54 1.50 3.62 12.58
CA LEU A 54 2.06 2.71 11.59
C LEU A 54 1.99 1.25 12.03
N GLY A 55 1.86 1.00 13.32
CA GLY A 55 1.70 -0.35 13.83
C GLY A 55 0.46 -1.08 13.33
N SER A 56 -0.52 -0.36 12.81
CA SER A 56 -1.74 -0.95 12.27
C SER A 56 -1.66 -1.26 10.77
N LEU A 57 -0.55 -0.93 10.12
CA LEU A 57 -0.43 -1.10 8.66
C LEU A 57 -0.74 -2.50 8.19
N GLU A 58 -0.14 -3.51 8.84
CA GLU A 58 -0.31 -4.89 8.41
C GLU A 58 -1.77 -5.31 8.44
N HIS A 59 -2.48 -4.88 9.45
CA HIS A 59 -3.89 -5.17 9.58
C HIS A 59 -4.69 -4.60 8.41
N TYR A 60 -4.50 -3.30 8.11
CA TYR A 60 -5.26 -2.67 7.04
C TYR A 60 -4.90 -3.22 5.65
N LEU A 61 -3.64 -3.56 5.45
CA LEU A 61 -3.19 -4.03 4.15
C LEU A 61 -3.57 -5.48 3.88
N ASN A 62 -3.92 -6.24 4.92
CA ASN A 62 -4.32 -7.64 4.78
C ASN A 62 -5.81 -7.88 5.04
N GLU A 63 -6.64 -6.82 5.07
CA GLU A 63 -8.07 -6.97 5.22
C GLU A 63 -8.65 -7.80 4.06
N PRO A 64 -9.63 -8.66 4.34
CA PRO A 64 -10.24 -9.45 3.28
C PRO A 64 -10.91 -8.58 2.23
N HIS A 65 -10.82 -9.02 1.00
CA HIS A 65 -11.45 -8.32 -0.12
C HIS A 65 -12.96 -8.47 -0.07
N ASN A 66 -13.65 -7.39 -0.45
CA ASN A 66 -15.09 -7.38 -0.55
C ASN A 66 -15.46 -6.38 -1.65
N SER A 67 -16.06 -6.85 -2.74
CA SER A 67 -16.30 -6.00 -3.90
C SER A 67 -17.23 -4.81 -3.61
N GLY A 68 -18.20 -4.98 -2.72
CA GLY A 68 -19.08 -3.87 -2.36
C GLY A 68 -18.34 -2.79 -1.59
N VAL A 69 -17.44 -3.22 -0.71
CA VAL A 69 -16.61 -2.31 0.06
C VAL A 69 -15.60 -1.64 -0.86
N GLU A 70 -15.08 -2.38 -1.85
CA GLU A 70 -14.14 -1.83 -2.81
C GLU A 70 -14.73 -0.63 -3.55
N ASP A 71 -15.96 -0.74 -4.01
CA ASP A 71 -16.61 0.37 -4.70
C ASP A 71 -16.69 1.62 -3.82
N ILE A 72 -17.01 1.43 -2.54
CA ILE A 72 -17.10 2.53 -1.60
C ILE A 72 -15.73 3.19 -1.43
N TYR A 73 -14.68 2.39 -1.30
CA TYR A 73 -13.34 2.94 -1.11
C TYR A 73 -12.81 3.65 -2.34
N TRP A 74 -13.17 3.20 -3.54
CA TRP A 74 -12.80 3.93 -4.74
C TRP A 74 -13.39 5.33 -4.76
N GLU A 75 -14.63 5.48 -4.31
CA GLU A 75 -15.26 6.78 -4.20
C GLU A 75 -14.57 7.65 -3.15
N LEU A 76 -14.26 7.06 -2.00
CA LEU A 76 -13.61 7.79 -0.92
C LEU A 76 -12.20 8.21 -1.29
N ALA A 77 -11.48 7.38 -2.03
CA ALA A 77 -10.11 7.70 -2.43
C ALA A 77 -10.04 8.94 -3.31
N GLY A 78 -11.12 9.25 -4.02
CA GLY A 78 -11.17 10.45 -4.85
C GLY A 78 -11.37 11.73 -4.06
N SER A 79 -11.77 11.63 -2.79
CA SER A 79 -12.08 12.80 -1.97
C SER A 79 -11.39 12.81 -0.62
N GLY A 80 -10.67 11.74 -0.28
CA GLY A 80 -10.03 11.64 1.04
C GLY A 80 -8.72 12.41 1.13
N ASP A 81 -8.30 12.67 2.35
CA ASP A 81 -7.03 13.32 2.62
C ASP A 81 -5.89 12.31 2.54
N PRO A 82 -4.70 12.74 2.08
CA PRO A 82 -3.51 11.88 2.10
C PRO A 82 -3.21 11.39 3.51
N GLY A 83 -2.79 10.13 3.62
CA GLY A 83 -2.43 9.55 4.90
C GLY A 83 -3.57 9.02 5.72
N GLU A 84 -4.77 9.08 5.21
CA GLU A 84 -5.93 8.58 5.92
C GLU A 84 -6.04 7.06 5.82
N THR A 85 -6.72 6.46 6.79
CA THR A 85 -6.93 5.02 6.85
C THR A 85 -7.56 4.49 5.56
N SER A 86 -8.42 5.28 4.92
CA SER A 86 -9.09 4.87 3.68
C SER A 86 -8.09 4.54 2.56
N GLN A 87 -6.96 5.25 2.50
CA GLN A 87 -5.93 4.94 1.50
C GLN A 87 -5.30 3.58 1.75
N LEU A 88 -5.03 3.25 3.00
CA LEU A 88 -4.47 1.95 3.36
C LEU A 88 -5.42 0.83 3.03
N LEU A 89 -6.71 1.03 3.28
CA LEU A 89 -7.71 0.03 2.96
C LEU A 89 -7.83 -0.16 1.46
N LEU A 90 -7.73 0.92 0.70
CA LEU A 90 -7.74 0.84 -0.75
C LEU A 90 -6.56 0.01 -1.27
N ILE A 91 -5.37 0.26 -0.74
CA ILE A 91 -4.19 -0.52 -1.10
C ILE A 91 -4.41 -1.99 -0.76
N GLY A 92 -4.92 -2.25 0.45
CA GLY A 92 -5.19 -3.63 0.89
C GLY A 92 -6.13 -4.39 -0.02
N MET A 93 -7.05 -3.68 -0.66
CA MET A 93 -7.98 -4.30 -1.60
C MET A 93 -7.34 -4.62 -2.93
N MET A 94 -6.22 -4.00 -3.24
CA MET A 94 -5.52 -4.21 -4.50
C MET A 94 -4.38 -5.22 -4.40
N VAL A 95 -3.94 -5.56 -3.18
CA VAL A 95 -2.85 -6.51 -2.99
C VAL A 95 -3.38 -7.82 -2.42
N ASP A 96 -2.64 -8.90 -2.65
CA ASP A 96 -3.03 -10.22 -2.16
C ASP A 96 -2.42 -10.51 -0.80
N LYS A 97 -1.28 -9.91 -0.50
CA LYS A 97 -0.59 -10.10 0.76
C LYS A 97 0.36 -8.95 1.01
N ALA A 98 0.51 -8.56 2.26
CA ALA A 98 1.48 -7.54 2.66
C ALA A 98 2.25 -8.01 3.88
N GLU A 99 3.56 -7.78 3.85
CA GLU A 99 4.45 -8.05 4.97
C GLU A 99 5.10 -6.74 5.37
N ILE A 100 5.17 -6.48 6.67
CA ILE A 100 5.68 -5.21 7.17
C ILE A 100 6.70 -5.49 8.27
N ARG A 101 7.83 -4.80 8.20
CA ARG A 101 8.87 -4.90 9.21
C ARG A 101 9.34 -3.51 9.60
N PHE A 102 9.65 -3.35 10.87
CA PHE A 102 10.23 -2.11 11.38
C PHE A 102 11.69 -2.36 11.76
N GLU A 103 12.58 -1.50 11.29
CA GLU A 103 14.00 -1.58 11.60
C GLU A 103 14.48 -0.17 11.97
N GLY A 104 14.61 0.11 13.28
CA GLY A 104 14.95 1.43 13.74
C GLY A 104 13.89 2.44 13.34
N ASP A 105 14.27 3.47 12.60
CA ASP A 105 13.36 4.49 12.13
C ASP A 105 12.86 4.23 10.70
N LEU A 106 13.08 3.00 10.21
CA LEU A 106 12.62 2.61 8.89
C LEU A 106 11.49 1.61 8.98
N VAL A 107 10.57 1.69 8.03
CA VAL A 107 9.54 0.69 7.86
C VAL A 107 9.69 0.11 6.45
N LYS A 108 9.63 -1.20 6.37
CA LYS A 108 9.80 -1.93 5.11
C LYS A 108 8.54 -2.73 4.83
N LEU A 109 7.99 -2.52 3.65
CA LEU A 109 6.79 -3.23 3.21
C LEU A 109 7.14 -4.07 1.99
N VAL A 110 6.59 -5.29 1.96
CA VAL A 110 6.65 -6.12 0.76
C VAL A 110 5.22 -6.52 0.44
N LEU A 111 4.76 -6.12 -0.73
CA LEU A 111 3.39 -6.35 -1.15
C LEU A 111 3.39 -7.26 -2.37
N TYR A 112 2.47 -8.22 -2.37
CA TYR A 112 2.35 -9.21 -3.41
C TYR A 112 1.04 -9.02 -4.14
N LYS A 113 1.12 -8.94 -5.45
CA LYS A 113 -0.06 -8.76 -6.29
C LYS A 113 -0.04 -9.82 -7.39
N GLU A 114 -1.04 -10.70 -7.39
CA GLU A 114 -1.17 -11.68 -8.45
C GLU A 114 -1.74 -11.03 -9.69
N LEU A 115 -1.18 -11.40 -10.82
CA LEU A 115 -1.66 -10.92 -12.10
C LEU A 115 -2.58 -11.98 -12.71
N LEU A 116 -3.74 -11.52 -13.17
CA LEU A 116 -4.65 -12.41 -13.86
C LEU A 116 -4.19 -12.53 -15.31
N VAL A 117 -3.68 -13.68 -15.66
CA VAL A 117 -3.17 -13.93 -16.99
C VAL A 117 -4.21 -14.72 -17.76
N ARG A 118 -4.52 -14.24 -18.97
CA ARG A 118 -5.48 -14.87 -19.83
C ARG A 118 -4.83 -15.24 -21.16
#